data_1bd2f809289463c49c90f4f526697731
#
_entry.id   1bd2f809289463c49c90f4f526697731
#
_cell.length_a   1.000
_cell.length_b   1.000
_cell.length_c   1.000
_cell.angle_alpha   90.00
_cell.angle_beta   90.00
_cell.angle_gamma   90.00
#
_symmetry.space_group_name_H-M   'P 1'
#
loop_
_entity.id
_entity.type
_entity.pdbx_description
1 polymer ?
#
loop_
_entity_poly.entity_id
_entity_poly.type
_entity_poly.pdbx_seq_one_letter_code
_entity_poly.pdbx_strand_id
1 'polypeptide(L)'
;GKQTNVMQRLLSKTTTPIYTCELDERLKNPIVFPVEEVCNATKCAYLNNTVAYAIAFAFWNKVGALHLFGIDFGYKGNLYFAEAGRACCEYWLALCMKEGIEVGVAHSSFLLDPAIPDEEKLYGYHRLDDPLIPKYDQEKNKITPITTSEEKSFWVNKPTFVDRHTDNQLSVEDINKAKINEPKKW
;
A
#
# COMPACT_ATOMS: atom_id res chain seq x y z
N GLY A 1 -12.66 -0.83 -22.72
CA GLY A 1 -13.56 -1.96 -22.47
C GLY A 1 -14.85 -1.54 -21.76
N LYS A 2 -15.74 -2.48 -21.47
CA LYS A 2 -17.05 -2.19 -20.81
C LYS A 2 -16.90 -1.49 -19.48
N GLN A 3 -15.88 -1.80 -18.67
CA GLN A 3 -15.61 -1.14 -17.39
C GLN A 3 -15.26 0.35 -17.56
N THR A 4 -14.46 0.69 -18.55
CA THR A 4 -14.09 2.08 -18.84
C THR A 4 -15.30 2.94 -19.14
N ASN A 5 -16.23 2.43 -19.95
CA ASN A 5 -17.46 3.17 -20.31
C ASN A 5 -18.40 3.34 -19.11
N VAL A 6 -18.48 2.35 -18.22
CA VAL A 6 -19.28 2.46 -16.99
C VAL A 6 -18.67 3.52 -16.06
N MET A 7 -17.38 3.46 -15.82
CA MET A 7 -16.68 4.44 -14.98
C MET A 7 -16.82 5.86 -15.56
N GLN A 8 -16.57 6.06 -16.83
CA GLN A 8 -16.71 7.37 -17.46
C GLN A 8 -18.14 7.91 -17.31
N ARG A 9 -19.16 7.09 -17.48
CA ARG A 9 -20.58 7.48 -17.30
C ARG A 9 -20.90 7.83 -15.84
N LEU A 10 -20.30 7.15 -14.85
CA LEU A 10 -20.46 7.46 -13.44
C LEU A 10 -19.76 8.77 -13.10
N LEU A 11 -18.52 8.92 -13.51
CA LEU A 11 -17.70 10.11 -13.25
C LEU A 11 -18.26 11.37 -13.90
N SER A 12 -18.89 11.27 -15.08
CA SER A 12 -19.54 12.41 -15.75
C SER A 12 -20.80 12.90 -15.01
N LYS A 13 -21.36 12.12 -14.10
CA LYS A 13 -22.57 12.46 -13.35
C LYS A 13 -22.32 12.91 -11.91
N THR A 14 -21.19 12.52 -11.33
CA THR A 14 -20.90 12.88 -9.93
C THR A 14 -20.60 14.36 -9.77
N THR A 15 -21.03 14.91 -8.63
CA THR A 15 -20.67 16.26 -8.20
C THR A 15 -19.44 16.27 -7.27
N THR A 16 -18.98 15.09 -6.86
CA THR A 16 -17.75 14.94 -6.06
C THR A 16 -16.56 15.40 -6.88
N PRO A 17 -15.61 16.14 -6.29
CA PRO A 17 -14.35 16.51 -6.96
C PRO A 17 -13.60 15.28 -7.46
N ILE A 18 -13.12 15.34 -8.69
CA ILE A 18 -12.36 14.28 -9.34
C ILE A 18 -10.97 14.83 -9.67
N TYR A 19 -9.96 14.32 -9.01
CA TYR A 19 -8.58 14.72 -9.30
C TYR A 19 -8.05 14.01 -10.53
N THR A 20 -7.51 14.79 -11.48
CA THR A 20 -6.98 14.31 -12.77
C THR A 20 -5.62 14.96 -13.04
N CYS A 21 -4.83 14.38 -13.94
CA CYS A 21 -3.53 14.95 -14.32
C CYS A 21 -3.70 16.31 -15.05
N GLU A 22 -4.77 16.46 -15.79
CA GLU A 22 -5.15 17.66 -16.54
C GLU A 22 -6.67 17.82 -16.52
N LEU A 23 -7.20 18.98 -16.81
CA LEU A 23 -8.64 19.20 -16.86
C LEU A 23 -9.27 18.36 -17.97
N ASP A 24 -10.28 17.59 -17.59
CA ASP A 24 -11.07 16.77 -18.52
C ASP A 24 -12.50 17.31 -18.59
N GLU A 25 -12.85 17.98 -19.67
CA GLU A 25 -14.16 18.59 -19.91
C GLU A 25 -15.32 17.58 -19.94
N ARG A 26 -15.02 16.29 -20.07
CA ARG A 26 -16.03 15.21 -20.01
C ARG A 26 -16.51 14.94 -18.59
N LEU A 27 -15.79 15.43 -17.58
CA LEU A 27 -16.11 15.29 -16.18
C LEU A 27 -16.88 16.53 -15.68
N LYS A 28 -17.77 16.30 -14.71
CA LYS A 28 -18.59 17.40 -14.18
C LYS A 28 -17.84 18.30 -13.20
N ASN A 29 -16.91 17.76 -12.46
CA ASN A 29 -16.13 18.50 -11.45
C ASN A 29 -14.67 18.03 -11.43
N PRO A 30 -13.92 18.24 -12.53
CA PRO A 30 -12.51 17.89 -12.58
C PRO A 30 -11.67 18.93 -11.83
N ILE A 31 -10.69 18.46 -11.09
CA ILE A 31 -9.67 19.29 -10.42
C ILE A 31 -8.31 18.76 -10.83
N VAL A 32 -7.42 19.64 -11.26
CA VAL A 32 -6.04 19.23 -11.52
C VAL A 32 -5.37 18.86 -10.20
N PHE A 33 -4.77 17.67 -10.16
CA PHE A 33 -4.05 17.20 -8.97
C PHE A 33 -2.84 18.12 -8.72
N PRO A 34 -2.67 18.65 -7.51
CA PRO A 34 -1.61 19.63 -7.19
C PRO A 34 -0.26 18.92 -7.00
N VAL A 35 0.26 18.29 -8.06
CA VAL A 35 1.46 17.44 -7.98
C VAL A 35 2.71 18.21 -7.56
N GLU A 36 2.87 19.44 -8.03
CA GLU A 36 4.04 20.26 -7.69
C GLU A 36 4.03 20.63 -6.22
N GLU A 37 2.89 21.06 -5.69
CA GLU A 37 2.72 21.42 -4.29
C GLU A 37 2.96 20.21 -3.37
N VAL A 38 2.41 19.04 -3.73
CA VAL A 38 2.61 17.80 -3.00
C VAL A 38 4.09 17.40 -3.01
N CYS A 39 4.74 17.39 -4.18
CA CYS A 39 6.15 17.04 -4.29
C CYS A 39 7.07 18.04 -3.57
N ASN A 40 6.76 19.33 -3.64
CA ASN A 40 7.54 20.36 -2.96
C ASN A 40 7.40 20.28 -1.43
N ALA A 41 6.18 20.02 -0.92
CA ALA A 41 5.92 19.88 0.49
C ALA A 41 6.62 18.65 1.10
N THR A 42 6.67 17.56 0.34
CA THR A 42 7.24 16.28 0.79
C THR A 42 8.71 16.11 0.41
N LYS A 43 9.26 17.00 -0.45
CA LYS A 43 10.60 16.87 -1.05
C LYS A 43 10.80 15.55 -1.81
N CYS A 44 9.71 14.95 -2.28
CA CYS A 44 9.72 13.65 -2.95
C CYS A 44 8.72 13.62 -4.12
N ALA A 45 9.15 13.08 -5.25
CA ALA A 45 8.35 12.86 -6.45
C ALA A 45 8.25 11.36 -6.80
N TYR A 46 8.28 10.48 -5.82
CA TYR A 46 8.16 9.03 -6.03
C TYR A 46 6.69 8.61 -6.02
N LEU A 47 6.05 8.66 -7.20
CA LEU A 47 4.61 8.47 -7.40
C LEU A 47 4.38 7.59 -8.65
N ASN A 48 4.54 6.27 -8.52
CA ASN A 48 4.47 5.34 -9.64
C ASN A 48 3.09 4.69 -9.87
N ASN A 49 2.10 4.97 -9.00
CA ASN A 49 0.74 4.45 -9.13
C ASN A 49 -0.28 5.37 -8.44
N THR A 50 -1.55 5.24 -8.81
CA THR A 50 -2.65 6.08 -8.30
C THR A 50 -2.82 6.01 -6.78
N VAL A 51 -2.54 4.87 -6.15
CA VAL A 51 -2.63 4.70 -4.69
C VAL A 51 -1.59 5.58 -4.00
N ALA A 52 -0.35 5.60 -4.52
CA ALA A 52 0.71 6.46 -4.00
C ALA A 52 0.33 7.94 -4.10
N TYR A 53 -0.30 8.38 -5.20
CA TYR A 53 -0.85 9.74 -5.32
C TYR A 53 -1.88 10.04 -4.24
N ALA A 54 -2.79 9.12 -3.96
CA ALA A 54 -3.81 9.30 -2.92
C ALA A 54 -3.19 9.38 -1.52
N ILE A 55 -2.20 8.53 -1.20
CA ILE A 55 -1.48 8.56 0.08
C ILE A 55 -0.68 9.87 0.23
N ALA A 56 0.04 10.28 -0.81
CA ALA A 56 0.79 11.53 -0.82
C ALA A 56 -0.12 12.75 -0.65
N PHE A 57 -1.31 12.71 -1.23
CA PHE A 57 -2.32 13.75 -1.07
C PHE A 57 -2.86 13.81 0.36
N ALA A 58 -3.12 12.66 0.97
CA ALA A 58 -3.52 12.57 2.37
C ALA A 58 -2.43 13.11 3.30
N PHE A 59 -1.17 12.75 3.05
CA PHE A 59 -0.01 13.28 3.75
C PHE A 59 0.07 14.81 3.66
N TRP A 60 -0.02 15.35 2.46
CA TRP A 60 0.03 16.79 2.22
C TRP A 60 -1.11 17.54 2.93
N ASN A 61 -2.31 16.96 2.98
CA ASN A 61 -3.45 17.52 3.70
C ASN A 61 -3.41 17.29 5.22
N LYS A 62 -2.38 16.63 5.74
CA LYS A 62 -2.19 16.38 7.19
C LYS A 62 -3.42 15.72 7.82
N VAL A 63 -3.94 14.67 7.20
CA VAL A 63 -5.05 13.90 7.75
C VAL A 63 -4.65 13.27 9.08
N GLY A 64 -5.60 13.09 10.00
CA GLY A 64 -5.31 12.45 11.29
C GLY A 64 -5.13 10.94 11.18
N ALA A 65 -5.86 10.31 10.24
CA ALA A 65 -5.83 8.87 10.02
C ALA A 65 -5.99 8.52 8.53
N LEU A 66 -5.37 7.44 8.09
CA LEU A 66 -5.41 6.90 6.73
C LEU A 66 -5.60 5.39 6.78
N HIS A 67 -6.75 4.90 6.34
CA HIS A 67 -7.07 3.49 6.29
C HIS A 67 -7.24 3.02 4.84
N LEU A 68 -6.54 1.94 4.46
CA LEU A 68 -6.51 1.39 3.11
C LEU A 68 -7.23 0.05 3.05
N PHE A 69 -8.30 -0.02 2.24
CA PHE A 69 -9.08 -1.21 2.00
C PHE A 69 -9.13 -1.55 0.51
N GLY A 70 -9.06 -2.85 0.18
CA GLY A 70 -9.06 -3.31 -1.21
C GLY A 70 -7.78 -3.01 -1.99
N ILE A 71 -6.70 -2.69 -1.29
CA ILE A 71 -5.38 -2.40 -1.84
C ILE A 71 -4.42 -3.46 -1.30
N ASP A 72 -4.26 -4.54 -2.05
CA ASP A 72 -3.53 -5.72 -1.57
C ASP A 72 -2.19 -5.96 -2.27
N PHE A 73 -2.00 -5.44 -3.49
CA PHE A 73 -0.82 -5.69 -4.33
C PHE A 73 -0.53 -7.18 -4.60
N GLY A 74 -1.53 -8.05 -4.47
CA GLY A 74 -1.44 -9.49 -4.70
C GLY A 74 -1.67 -9.90 -6.16
N TYR A 75 -1.01 -9.28 -7.14
CA TYR A 75 -1.23 -9.53 -8.57
C TYR A 75 -0.57 -10.83 -9.04
N LYS A 76 -1.38 -11.84 -9.33
CA LYS A 76 -0.89 -13.06 -10.00
C LYS A 76 -0.37 -12.73 -11.41
N GLY A 77 0.83 -13.19 -11.71
CA GLY A 77 1.42 -13.05 -13.06
C GLY A 77 2.08 -11.71 -13.37
N ASN A 78 2.09 -10.74 -12.44
CA ASN A 78 2.81 -9.48 -12.62
C ASN A 78 3.47 -9.02 -11.30
N LEU A 79 4.36 -9.86 -10.78
CA LEU A 79 5.02 -9.65 -9.50
C LEU A 79 5.83 -8.35 -9.49
N TYR A 80 6.59 -8.07 -10.55
CA TYR A 80 7.39 -6.85 -10.63
C TYR A 80 6.56 -5.57 -10.49
N PHE A 81 5.40 -5.52 -11.16
CA PHE A 81 4.49 -4.38 -11.04
C PHE A 81 3.89 -4.28 -9.64
N ALA A 82 3.51 -5.41 -9.05
CA ALA A 82 2.99 -5.47 -7.69
C ALA A 82 4.02 -4.96 -6.68
N GLU A 83 5.25 -5.45 -6.74
CA GLU A 83 6.34 -5.05 -5.84
C GLU A 83 6.72 -3.58 -6.00
N ALA A 84 6.86 -3.09 -7.24
CA ALA A 84 7.16 -1.69 -7.49
C ALA A 84 6.07 -0.75 -6.94
N GLY A 85 4.80 -1.12 -7.13
CA GLY A 85 3.67 -0.37 -6.60
C GLY A 85 3.60 -0.42 -5.08
N ARG A 86 3.80 -1.59 -4.49
CA ARG A 86 3.86 -1.81 -3.06
C ARG A 86 4.95 -0.96 -2.41
N ALA A 87 6.18 -1.05 -2.91
CA ALA A 87 7.32 -0.29 -2.38
C ALA A 87 7.06 1.22 -2.40
N CYS A 88 6.46 1.73 -3.48
CA CYS A 88 6.10 3.14 -3.58
C CYS A 88 5.06 3.54 -2.53
N CYS A 89 4.01 2.73 -2.33
CA CYS A 89 2.98 3.00 -1.33
C CYS A 89 3.56 2.91 0.10
N GLU A 90 4.36 1.90 0.40
CA GLU A 90 5.00 1.73 1.71
C GLU A 90 5.93 2.89 2.06
N TYR A 91 6.66 3.43 1.08
CA TYR A 91 7.44 4.64 1.27
C TYR A 91 6.56 5.81 1.77
N TRP A 92 5.41 6.05 1.15
CA TRP A 92 4.50 7.12 1.55
C TRP A 92 3.82 6.83 2.89
N LEU A 93 3.45 5.57 3.15
CA LEU A 93 2.88 5.18 4.45
C LEU A 93 3.89 5.36 5.59
N ALA A 94 5.17 5.06 5.35
CA ALA A 94 6.23 5.32 6.33
C ALA A 94 6.37 6.82 6.65
N LEU A 95 6.27 7.70 5.64
CA LEU A 95 6.24 9.14 5.85
C LEU A 95 5.01 9.57 6.67
N CYS A 96 3.83 9.03 6.36
CA CYS A 96 2.61 9.28 7.12
C CYS A 96 2.79 8.91 8.62
N MET A 97 3.30 7.71 8.89
CA MET A 97 3.54 7.25 10.26
C MET A 97 4.58 8.12 10.98
N LYS A 98 5.63 8.55 10.29
CA LYS A 98 6.65 9.45 10.83
C LYS A 98 6.07 10.80 11.26
N GLU A 99 5.12 11.34 10.52
CA GLU A 99 4.41 12.59 10.84
C GLU A 99 3.25 12.40 11.84
N GLY A 100 3.08 11.19 12.37
CA GLY A 100 2.06 10.89 13.37
C GLY A 100 0.66 10.64 12.79
N ILE A 101 0.54 10.47 11.48
CA ILE A 101 -0.72 10.05 10.85
C ILE A 101 -0.96 8.59 11.19
N GLU A 102 -2.14 8.28 11.72
CA GLU A 102 -2.55 6.92 11.99
C GLU A 102 -2.71 6.15 10.66
N VAL A 103 -2.00 5.02 10.51
CA VAL A 103 -2.06 4.19 9.30
C VAL A 103 -2.72 2.87 9.62
N GLY A 104 -3.75 2.51 8.83
CA GLY A 104 -4.41 1.21 8.86
C GLY A 104 -4.41 0.56 7.47
N VAL A 105 -4.14 -0.74 7.41
CA VAL A 105 -4.24 -1.56 6.21
C VAL A 105 -5.09 -2.79 6.50
N ALA A 106 -5.82 -3.29 5.50
CA ALA A 106 -6.56 -4.53 5.65
C ALA A 106 -5.60 -5.70 5.91
N HIS A 107 -5.99 -6.62 6.79
CA HIS A 107 -5.18 -7.80 7.11
C HIS A 107 -4.83 -8.66 5.87
N SER A 108 -5.68 -8.61 4.83
CA SER A 108 -5.44 -9.27 3.55
C SER A 108 -4.46 -8.55 2.63
N SER A 109 -4.03 -7.33 2.98
CA SER A 109 -3.08 -6.56 2.20
C SER A 109 -1.66 -7.10 2.34
N PHE A 110 -0.86 -6.96 1.27
CA PHE A 110 0.60 -7.16 1.35
C PHE A 110 1.34 -5.89 1.80
N LEU A 111 0.63 -4.75 1.91
CA LEU A 111 1.24 -3.52 2.43
C LEU A 111 1.62 -3.68 3.90
N LEU A 112 2.88 -3.41 4.22
CA LEU A 112 3.42 -3.47 5.58
C LEU A 112 3.31 -4.86 6.24
N ASP A 113 3.08 -5.89 5.45
CA ASP A 113 3.07 -7.29 5.87
C ASP A 113 2.29 -7.58 7.18
N PRO A 114 1.00 -7.21 7.30
CA PRO A 114 0.25 -7.36 8.55
C PRO A 114 0.08 -8.83 8.95
N ALA A 115 0.19 -9.77 7.99
CA ALA A 115 0.07 -11.19 8.23
C ALA A 115 1.40 -11.89 8.56
N ILE A 116 2.54 -11.20 8.40
CA ILE A 116 3.85 -11.74 8.75
C ILE A 116 4.05 -11.65 10.26
N PRO A 117 4.52 -12.71 10.94
CA PRO A 117 4.89 -12.65 12.34
C PRO A 117 5.91 -11.55 12.62
N ASP A 118 5.73 -10.85 13.75
CA ASP A 118 6.55 -9.68 14.05
C ASP A 118 8.02 -10.05 14.23
N GLU A 119 8.32 -11.26 14.73
CA GLU A 119 9.67 -11.80 14.83
C GLU A 119 10.36 -12.02 13.47
N GLU A 120 9.61 -12.15 12.38
CA GLU A 120 10.15 -12.30 11.04
C GLU A 120 10.39 -10.96 10.33
N LYS A 121 9.80 -9.88 10.86
CA LYS A 121 9.94 -8.53 10.28
C LYS A 121 11.31 -7.90 10.52
N LEU A 122 12.08 -8.42 11.47
CA LEU A 122 13.38 -7.88 11.86
C LEU A 122 14.49 -8.90 11.70
N TYR A 123 15.21 -8.83 10.60
CA TYR A 123 16.36 -9.70 10.35
C TYR A 123 17.52 -9.39 11.31
N GLY A 124 17.95 -10.40 12.06
CA GLY A 124 19.05 -10.26 13.02
C GLY A 124 18.69 -9.44 14.26
N TYR A 125 17.42 -9.41 14.65
CA TYR A 125 16.91 -8.69 15.83
C TYR A 125 17.62 -9.06 17.14
N HIS A 126 18.19 -10.27 17.22
CA HIS A 126 18.96 -10.74 18.37
C HIS A 126 20.19 -9.88 18.73
N ARG A 127 20.55 -8.94 17.85
CA ARG A 127 21.63 -7.96 18.06
C ARG A 127 21.15 -6.70 18.74
N LEU A 128 19.84 -6.55 18.91
CA LEU A 128 19.20 -5.40 19.53
C LEU A 128 18.53 -5.83 20.83
N ASP A 129 18.67 -5.03 21.89
CA ASP A 129 18.12 -5.40 23.20
C ASP A 129 16.60 -5.39 23.20
N ASP A 130 15.98 -4.35 22.67
CA ASP A 130 14.52 -4.23 22.62
C ASP A 130 14.07 -3.36 21.42
N PRO A 131 14.20 -3.87 20.17
CA PRO A 131 13.89 -3.08 18.99
C PRO A 131 12.39 -2.78 18.88
N LEU A 132 12.09 -1.62 18.27
CA LEU A 132 10.74 -1.28 17.85
C LEU A 132 10.40 -2.01 16.54
N ILE A 133 9.28 -2.71 16.54
CA ILE A 133 8.73 -3.39 15.37
C ILE A 133 7.32 -2.87 15.04
N PRO A 134 6.92 -2.83 13.75
CA PRO A 134 5.55 -2.48 13.39
C PRO A 134 4.59 -3.62 13.70
N LYS A 135 3.69 -3.43 14.66
CA LYS A 135 2.64 -4.40 15.00
C LYS A 135 1.32 -4.02 14.36
N TYR A 136 0.66 -5.00 13.76
CA TYR A 136 -0.69 -4.87 13.25
C TYR A 136 -1.73 -5.26 14.30
N ASP A 137 -2.56 -4.31 14.67
CA ASP A 137 -3.74 -4.51 15.52
C ASP A 137 -4.96 -4.82 14.65
N GLN A 138 -5.39 -6.08 14.62
CA GLN A 138 -6.53 -6.53 13.80
C GLN A 138 -7.86 -5.90 14.21
N GLU A 139 -8.08 -5.64 15.50
CA GLU A 139 -9.33 -5.08 15.99
C GLU A 139 -9.48 -3.62 15.58
N LYS A 140 -8.40 -2.87 15.66
CA LYS A 140 -8.37 -1.46 15.28
C LYS A 140 -8.00 -1.21 13.83
N ASN A 141 -7.59 -2.28 13.11
CA ASN A 141 -7.05 -2.19 11.75
C ASN A 141 -5.93 -1.12 11.65
N LYS A 142 -5.00 -1.15 12.59
CA LYS A 142 -3.98 -0.12 12.78
C LYS A 142 -2.59 -0.74 12.91
N ILE A 143 -1.58 -0.02 12.42
CA ILE A 143 -0.18 -0.37 12.63
C ILE A 143 0.42 0.60 13.64
N THR A 144 1.05 0.06 14.67
CA THR A 144 1.75 0.84 15.70
C THR A 144 3.13 0.26 15.95
N PRO A 145 4.16 1.09 16.13
CA PRO A 145 5.45 0.58 16.60
C PRO A 145 5.31 0.16 18.07
N ILE A 146 5.79 -1.05 18.36
CA ILE A 146 5.89 -1.58 19.73
C ILE A 146 7.28 -2.16 19.96
N THR A 147 7.70 -2.29 21.21
CA THR A 147 8.93 -2.98 21.54
C THR A 147 8.74 -4.49 21.51
N THR A 148 9.82 -5.25 21.26
CA THR A 148 9.75 -6.71 21.26
C THR A 148 9.44 -7.29 22.63
N SER A 149 9.77 -6.59 23.72
CA SER A 149 9.39 -6.98 25.10
C SER A 149 7.89 -6.81 25.33
N GLU A 150 7.28 -5.74 24.83
CA GLU A 150 5.82 -5.55 24.85
C GLU A 150 5.13 -6.63 24.03
N GLU A 151 5.66 -6.96 22.85
CA GLU A 151 5.12 -8.02 21.98
C GLU A 151 5.11 -9.38 22.65
N LYS A 152 6.22 -9.81 23.24
CA LYS A 152 6.34 -11.11 23.91
C LYS A 152 5.27 -11.35 24.98
N SER A 153 4.75 -10.31 25.62
CA SER A 153 3.68 -10.42 26.61
C SER A 153 2.34 -10.89 26.00
N PHE A 154 2.13 -10.72 24.69
CA PHE A 154 0.91 -11.09 23.98
C PHE A 154 0.95 -12.51 23.36
N TRP A 155 2.12 -13.17 23.31
CA TRP A 155 2.34 -14.39 22.53
C TRP A 155 1.89 -15.69 23.15
N VAL A 156 1.33 -15.68 24.34
CA VAL A 156 0.93 -16.94 25.05
C VAL A 156 -0.17 -17.71 24.32
N ASN A 157 -0.93 -17.08 23.40
CA ASN A 157 -2.05 -17.72 22.69
C ASN A 157 -2.10 -17.34 21.19
N LYS A 158 -1.00 -17.52 20.45
CA LYS A 158 -1.00 -17.23 19.00
C LYS A 158 -1.96 -18.13 18.21
N PRO A 159 -2.79 -17.55 17.32
CA PRO A 159 -3.42 -18.35 16.27
C PRO A 159 -2.36 -18.86 15.30
N THR A 160 -2.59 -20.05 14.76
CA THR A 160 -1.71 -20.68 13.78
C THR A 160 -1.51 -19.75 12.58
N PHE A 161 -0.27 -19.45 12.24
CA PHE A 161 0.09 -18.64 11.08
C PHE A 161 -0.39 -19.31 9.78
N VAL A 162 -1.06 -18.56 8.93
CA VAL A 162 -1.37 -18.98 7.56
C VAL A 162 -0.31 -18.37 6.66
N ASP A 163 0.60 -19.20 6.16
CA ASP A 163 1.63 -18.78 5.21
C ASP A 163 1.00 -18.36 3.89
N ARG A 164 0.86 -17.05 3.69
CA ARG A 164 0.35 -16.48 2.44
C ARG A 164 1.38 -16.48 1.32
N HIS A 165 2.65 -16.61 1.66
CA HIS A 165 3.71 -16.63 0.65
C HIS A 165 3.72 -17.95 -0.12
N THR A 166 3.36 -19.08 0.52
CA THR A 166 3.28 -20.36 -0.18
C THR A 166 2.13 -20.43 -1.17
N ASP A 167 0.99 -19.82 -0.85
CA ASP A 167 -0.17 -19.78 -1.76
C ASP A 167 0.02 -18.85 -2.96
N ASN A 168 0.96 -17.92 -2.88
CA ASN A 168 1.26 -16.94 -3.93
C ASN A 168 2.64 -17.14 -4.59
N GLN A 169 3.41 -18.14 -4.21
CA GLN A 169 4.63 -18.48 -4.92
C GLN A 169 4.26 -18.93 -6.34
N LEU A 170 4.71 -18.15 -7.33
CA LEU A 170 4.65 -18.58 -8.72
C LEU A 170 5.35 -19.92 -8.83
N SER A 171 4.67 -20.93 -9.33
CA SER A 171 5.34 -22.19 -9.65
C SER A 171 6.47 -21.93 -10.64
N VAL A 172 7.48 -22.80 -10.69
CA VAL A 172 8.54 -22.70 -11.70
C VAL A 172 7.95 -22.66 -13.11
N GLU A 173 6.79 -23.30 -13.31
CA GLU A 173 6.04 -23.26 -14.57
C GLU A 173 5.45 -21.88 -14.87
N ASP A 174 4.93 -21.16 -13.86
CA ASP A 174 4.39 -19.81 -14.02
C ASP A 174 5.50 -18.80 -14.31
N ILE A 175 6.66 -18.95 -13.67
CA ILE A 175 7.86 -18.15 -13.95
C ILE A 175 8.35 -18.39 -15.39
N ASN A 176 8.35 -19.64 -15.84
CA ASN A 176 8.76 -19.98 -17.19
C ASN A 176 7.75 -19.50 -18.25
N LYS A 177 6.45 -19.57 -17.97
CA LYS A 177 5.41 -19.00 -18.83
C LYS A 177 5.49 -17.47 -18.91
N ALA A 178 5.81 -16.79 -17.82
CA ALA A 178 6.03 -15.34 -17.81
C ALA A 178 7.24 -14.91 -18.64
N LYS A 179 8.32 -15.72 -18.67
CA LYS A 179 9.50 -15.47 -19.52
C LYS A 179 9.23 -15.65 -21.02
N ILE A 180 8.22 -16.42 -21.41
CA ILE A 180 7.85 -16.65 -22.82
C ILE A 180 7.04 -15.46 -23.38
N ASN A 181 6.39 -14.69 -22.54
CA ASN A 181 5.71 -13.46 -22.94
C ASN A 181 6.68 -12.27 -22.85
N GLU A 182 7.63 -12.19 -23.80
CA GLU A 182 8.44 -10.99 -23.94
C GLU A 182 7.54 -9.75 -24.08
N PRO A 183 7.86 -8.63 -23.39
CA PRO A 183 7.09 -7.42 -23.53
C PRO A 183 7.16 -6.97 -24.99
N LYS A 184 6.00 -6.87 -25.63
CA LYS A 184 5.91 -6.22 -26.94
C LYS A 184 6.55 -4.84 -26.78
N LYS A 185 7.57 -4.56 -27.58
CA LYS A 185 8.19 -3.24 -27.65
C LYS A 185 7.09 -2.21 -27.90
N TRP A 186 7.03 -1.23 -27.01
CA TRP A 186 6.21 -0.04 -27.18
C TRP A 186 6.79 0.87 -28.26
#